data_5cec62b3704bc657c110403220088216
#
_entry.id   5cec62b3704bc657c110403220088216
#
_cell.length_a   1.000
_cell.length_b   1.000
_cell.length_c   1.000
_cell.angle_alpha   90.00
_cell.angle_beta   90.00
_cell.angle_gamma   90.00
#
_symmetry.space_group_name_H-M   'P 1'
#
loop_
_entity.id
_entity.type
_entity.pdbx_description
1 polymer ?
#
loop_
_entity_poly.entity_id
_entity_poly.type
_entity_poly.pdbx_seq_one_letter_code
_entity_poly.pdbx_strand_id
1 'polypeptide(L)'
;MELFNNLVLGFSVALSLQNLWFCFIGVFLGTLIGVLPGIGPLATIAMLLPITFNVPPVSALIMLAGIYYGAQYGGSTTAILVNLPGETSAVVTCMDGYQMARQGRAGPALGIAAIGSFIAGSISTVIIALFGPPIAEMALKFGAPEYFSLMLMGLVTAAVLAHGDIAKSLAMTCLGLLLGVVGTDVNSGMARFSFGYPELTDGIGFVVLAVGVFAVGEIISNLGDKEERQVFTSKVKNLWPSKEDLKVSLGPILRGTAIGAFFGVLPGTGPAIASFSSYMVEKKVAKDPSRFGKGAIEGVAGPESANNADAQCKFIPTLTLGIPASAVMALMLGALTIQGIAPGPQVMTQKPDLFWGLIASMWVGNLMLVVLNLPLIGLWVSLLKVPYRILFPCIMAFSCIGIYSVNNSSFEIYLTAIFGVIGLVWLRFECPPAPLLLGFVLGPLMEENLRRALLISRGDPTVFFTRPISLGFMIATIVILLVMLMPAIRKKREAITD
;
A
#
# COMPACT_ATOMS: atom_id res chain seq x y z
N MET A 1 -23.74 -19.41 -9.25
CA MET A 1 -23.92 -18.80 -10.60
C MET A 1 -23.53 -17.33 -10.61
N GLU A 2 -23.91 -16.55 -9.61
CA GLU A 2 -23.63 -15.11 -9.53
C GLU A 2 -22.13 -14.77 -9.55
N LEU A 3 -21.32 -15.41 -8.68
CA LEU A 3 -19.86 -15.22 -8.66
C LEU A 3 -19.21 -15.52 -10.03
N PHE A 4 -19.65 -16.57 -10.70
CA PHE A 4 -19.13 -16.92 -12.02
C PHE A 4 -19.47 -15.85 -13.06
N ASN A 5 -20.70 -15.36 -13.09
CA ASN A 5 -21.12 -14.28 -14.00
C ASN A 5 -20.33 -12.99 -13.72
N ASN A 6 -20.11 -12.67 -12.46
CA ASN A 6 -19.33 -11.52 -12.04
C ASN A 6 -17.85 -11.64 -12.44
N LEU A 7 -17.26 -12.82 -12.34
CA LEU A 7 -15.90 -13.06 -12.82
C LEU A 7 -15.82 -12.96 -14.35
N VAL A 8 -16.83 -13.47 -15.09
CA VAL A 8 -16.90 -13.32 -16.54
C VAL A 8 -16.98 -11.84 -16.92
N LEU A 9 -17.79 -11.05 -16.22
CA LEU A 9 -17.82 -9.59 -16.38
C LEU A 9 -16.44 -8.99 -16.10
N GLY A 10 -15.84 -9.34 -14.98
CA GLY A 10 -14.52 -8.84 -14.60
C GLY A 10 -13.45 -9.12 -15.66
N PHE A 11 -13.39 -10.35 -16.16
CA PHE A 11 -12.44 -10.72 -17.22
C PHE A 11 -12.75 -10.03 -18.55
N SER A 12 -14.02 -9.84 -18.92
CA SER A 12 -14.37 -9.10 -20.13
C SER A 12 -13.90 -7.64 -20.08
N VAL A 13 -13.96 -7.03 -18.91
CA VAL A 13 -13.45 -5.67 -18.66
C VAL A 13 -11.92 -5.65 -18.63
N ALA A 14 -11.30 -6.53 -17.86
CA ALA A 14 -9.84 -6.56 -17.68
C ALA A 14 -9.09 -6.89 -18.97
N LEU A 15 -9.65 -7.77 -19.82
CA LEU A 15 -9.04 -8.18 -21.09
C LEU A 15 -9.34 -7.24 -22.25
N SER A 16 -10.09 -6.15 -22.05
CA SER A 16 -10.22 -5.11 -23.08
C SER A 16 -8.84 -4.54 -23.42
N LEU A 17 -8.60 -4.20 -24.69
CA LEU A 17 -7.30 -3.72 -25.15
C LEU A 17 -6.82 -2.50 -24.34
N GLN A 18 -7.74 -1.60 -24.00
CA GLN A 18 -7.45 -0.43 -23.19
C GLN A 18 -6.98 -0.81 -21.77
N ASN A 19 -7.71 -1.69 -21.09
CA ASN A 19 -7.36 -2.09 -19.72
C ASN A 19 -6.11 -2.97 -19.68
N LEU A 20 -5.88 -3.81 -20.68
CA LEU A 20 -4.61 -4.53 -20.84
C LEU A 20 -3.43 -3.59 -20.98
N TRP A 21 -3.59 -2.50 -21.76
CA TRP A 21 -2.53 -1.51 -21.94
C TRP A 21 -2.24 -0.76 -20.64
N PHE A 22 -3.26 -0.30 -19.92
CA PHE A 22 -3.07 0.35 -18.62
C PHE A 22 -2.55 -0.61 -17.54
N CYS A 23 -2.96 -1.86 -17.55
CA CYS A 23 -2.40 -2.90 -16.70
C CYS A 23 -0.90 -3.08 -16.98
N PHE A 24 -0.51 -3.20 -18.25
CA PHE A 24 0.89 -3.31 -18.67
C PHE A 24 1.71 -2.10 -18.24
N ILE A 25 1.21 -0.87 -18.48
CA ILE A 25 1.88 0.36 -18.03
C ILE A 25 2.06 0.33 -16.51
N GLY A 26 1.01 -0.03 -15.77
CA GLY A 26 1.04 -0.10 -14.30
C GLY A 26 2.10 -1.08 -13.79
N VAL A 27 2.07 -2.33 -14.25
CA VAL A 27 3.02 -3.36 -13.79
C VAL A 27 4.46 -3.07 -14.25
N PHE A 28 4.64 -2.48 -15.44
CA PHE A 28 5.96 -2.08 -15.94
C PHE A 28 6.55 -0.93 -15.12
N LEU A 29 5.78 0.14 -14.90
CA LEU A 29 6.21 1.28 -14.07
C LEU A 29 6.42 0.85 -12.61
N GLY A 30 5.53 0.01 -12.07
CA GLY A 30 5.69 -0.55 -10.74
C GLY A 30 7.01 -1.32 -10.61
N THR A 31 7.28 -2.25 -11.52
CA THR A 31 8.55 -3.00 -11.52
C THR A 31 9.76 -2.08 -11.67
N LEU A 32 9.68 -1.12 -12.60
CA LEU A 32 10.74 -0.13 -12.82
C LEU A 32 11.11 0.60 -11.52
N ILE A 33 10.11 1.13 -10.84
CA ILE A 33 10.29 1.90 -9.60
C ILE A 33 10.70 1.00 -8.43
N GLY A 34 10.13 -0.19 -8.32
CA GLY A 34 10.53 -1.15 -7.30
C GLY A 34 12.00 -1.59 -7.42
N VAL A 35 12.53 -1.63 -8.63
CA VAL A 35 13.96 -1.88 -8.89
C VAL A 35 14.82 -0.66 -8.54
N LEU A 36 14.26 0.55 -8.49
CA LEU A 36 15.02 1.75 -8.15
C LEU A 36 14.95 2.02 -6.64
N PRO A 37 16.01 1.72 -5.86
CA PRO A 37 15.97 1.90 -4.41
C PRO A 37 15.76 3.37 -4.06
N GLY A 38 14.93 3.62 -3.05
CA GLY A 38 14.63 4.96 -2.55
C GLY A 38 13.46 5.66 -3.25
N ILE A 39 12.71 4.97 -4.11
CA ILE A 39 11.42 5.45 -4.63
C ILE A 39 10.41 4.32 -4.42
N GLY A 40 9.62 4.43 -3.37
CA GLY A 40 8.61 3.41 -3.05
C GLY A 40 7.36 3.49 -3.94
N PRO A 41 6.49 2.46 -3.88
CA PRO A 41 5.22 2.45 -4.61
C PRO A 41 4.31 3.61 -4.20
N LEU A 42 4.39 4.05 -2.95
CA LEU A 42 3.59 5.15 -2.42
C LEU A 42 3.90 6.47 -3.12
N ALA A 43 5.18 6.84 -3.21
CA ALA A 43 5.63 8.04 -3.92
C ALA A 43 5.25 7.98 -5.41
N THR A 44 5.43 6.82 -6.04
CA THR A 44 5.10 6.61 -7.45
C THR A 44 3.62 6.78 -7.74
N ILE A 45 2.76 6.15 -6.93
CA ILE A 45 1.31 6.27 -7.08
C ILE A 45 0.90 7.73 -6.84
N ALA A 46 1.45 8.39 -5.81
CA ALA A 46 1.17 9.80 -5.54
C ALA A 46 1.51 10.69 -6.75
N MET A 47 2.69 10.49 -7.36
CA MET A 47 3.12 11.26 -8.56
C MET A 47 2.25 11.00 -9.79
N LEU A 48 1.75 9.78 -9.97
CA LEU A 48 0.95 9.41 -11.13
C LEU A 48 -0.56 9.63 -10.92
N LEU A 49 -0.96 9.90 -9.68
CA LEU A 49 -2.35 10.14 -9.33
C LEU A 49 -3.01 11.26 -10.17
N PRO A 50 -2.35 12.42 -10.43
CA PRO A 50 -2.92 13.47 -11.27
C PRO A 50 -3.23 13.00 -12.71
N ILE A 51 -2.41 12.10 -13.24
CA ILE A 51 -2.58 11.59 -14.61
C ILE A 51 -3.86 10.75 -14.70
N THR A 52 -4.27 10.12 -13.61
CA THR A 52 -5.48 9.29 -13.57
C THR A 52 -6.76 10.07 -13.77
N PHE A 53 -6.75 11.39 -13.56
CA PHE A 53 -7.91 12.27 -13.79
C PHE A 53 -8.45 12.20 -15.24
N ASN A 54 -7.53 12.06 -16.21
CA ASN A 54 -7.87 12.01 -17.62
C ASN A 54 -8.01 10.56 -18.17
N VAL A 55 -8.00 9.55 -17.28
CA VAL A 55 -8.09 8.13 -17.64
C VAL A 55 -9.42 7.57 -17.15
N PRO A 56 -10.10 6.68 -17.89
CA PRO A 56 -11.31 6.04 -17.41
C PRO A 56 -11.10 5.39 -16.03
N PRO A 57 -12.07 5.47 -15.10
CA PRO A 57 -11.89 5.06 -13.70
C PRO A 57 -11.36 3.63 -13.53
N VAL A 58 -11.89 2.68 -14.29
CA VAL A 58 -11.45 1.27 -14.23
C VAL A 58 -9.99 1.14 -14.67
N SER A 59 -9.63 1.77 -15.79
CA SER A 59 -8.27 1.75 -16.33
C SER A 59 -7.27 2.41 -15.37
N ALA A 60 -7.67 3.52 -14.74
CA ALA A 60 -6.87 4.22 -13.76
C ALA A 60 -6.55 3.35 -12.55
N LEU A 61 -7.56 2.70 -11.97
CA LEU A 61 -7.37 1.80 -10.83
C LEU A 61 -6.56 0.56 -11.17
N ILE A 62 -6.79 -0.03 -12.35
CA ILE A 62 -5.98 -1.15 -12.85
C ILE A 62 -4.51 -0.75 -12.96
N MET A 63 -4.23 0.43 -13.50
CA MET A 63 -2.87 0.95 -13.62
C MET A 63 -2.23 1.17 -12.25
N LEU A 64 -2.91 1.86 -11.33
CA LEU A 64 -2.39 2.13 -9.99
C LEU A 64 -2.19 0.85 -9.17
N ALA A 65 -3.11 -0.10 -9.25
CA ALA A 65 -2.95 -1.43 -8.66
C ALA A 65 -1.73 -2.15 -9.23
N GLY A 66 -1.56 -2.11 -10.57
CA GLY A 66 -0.40 -2.64 -11.26
C GLY A 66 0.92 -2.05 -10.76
N ILE A 67 0.96 -0.73 -10.50
CA ILE A 67 2.13 -0.07 -9.90
C ILE A 67 2.40 -0.64 -8.51
N TYR A 68 1.37 -0.81 -7.69
CA TYR A 68 1.53 -1.27 -6.32
C TYR A 68 2.14 -2.67 -6.25
N TYR A 69 1.50 -3.67 -6.84
CA TYR A 69 2.07 -5.02 -6.80
C TYR A 69 3.28 -5.20 -7.72
N GLY A 70 3.43 -4.39 -8.77
CA GLY A 70 4.64 -4.35 -9.59
C GLY A 70 5.88 -3.90 -8.82
N ALA A 71 5.72 -2.91 -7.93
CA ALA A 71 6.82 -2.45 -7.08
C ALA A 71 7.27 -3.52 -6.08
N GLN A 72 6.36 -4.37 -5.59
CA GLN A 72 6.70 -5.50 -4.73
C GLN A 72 7.68 -6.46 -5.45
N TYR A 73 7.37 -6.84 -6.70
CA TYR A 73 8.26 -7.68 -7.51
C TYR A 73 9.61 -7.02 -7.82
N GLY A 74 9.60 -5.73 -8.17
CA GLY A 74 10.81 -4.98 -8.44
C GLY A 74 11.72 -4.85 -7.23
N GLY A 75 11.13 -4.61 -6.05
CA GLY A 75 11.83 -4.50 -4.77
C GLY A 75 12.57 -5.76 -4.37
N SER A 76 12.00 -6.94 -4.65
CA SER A 76 12.66 -8.23 -4.42
C SER A 76 13.90 -8.39 -5.28
N THR A 77 13.90 -7.87 -6.51
CA THR A 77 15.06 -7.94 -7.42
C THR A 77 16.26 -7.20 -6.85
N THR A 78 16.07 -5.99 -6.33
CA THR A 78 17.13 -5.20 -5.68
C THR A 78 17.57 -5.81 -4.35
N ALA A 79 16.65 -6.27 -3.55
CA ALA A 79 16.95 -6.95 -2.29
C ALA A 79 17.89 -8.15 -2.50
N ILE A 80 17.61 -8.98 -3.51
CA ILE A 80 18.39 -10.19 -3.83
C ILE A 80 19.73 -9.84 -4.47
N LEU A 81 19.78 -8.89 -5.41
CA LEU A 81 20.98 -8.64 -6.22
C LEU A 81 21.95 -7.63 -5.62
N VAL A 82 21.45 -6.67 -4.84
CA VAL A 82 22.23 -5.50 -4.40
C VAL A 82 22.25 -5.36 -2.88
N ASN A 83 21.49 -6.17 -2.15
CA ASN A 83 21.28 -6.05 -0.69
C ASN A 83 20.67 -4.69 -0.28
N LEU A 84 19.94 -4.06 -1.18
CA LEU A 84 19.20 -2.84 -0.92
C LEU A 84 17.72 -3.14 -1.13
N PRO A 85 16.90 -3.01 -0.08
CA PRO A 85 15.47 -3.24 -0.24
C PRO A 85 14.88 -2.12 -1.12
N GLY A 86 14.17 -2.49 -2.20
CA GLY A 86 13.44 -1.53 -3.02
C GLY A 86 12.25 -0.93 -2.26
N GLU A 87 11.75 -1.66 -1.27
CA GLU A 87 10.72 -1.23 -0.34
C GLU A 87 10.88 -1.91 1.04
N THR A 88 10.15 -1.43 2.04
CA THR A 88 10.30 -1.89 3.44
C THR A 88 10.01 -3.38 3.63
N SER A 89 9.13 -3.99 2.85
CA SER A 89 8.82 -5.42 2.92
C SER A 89 9.94 -6.31 2.39
N ALA A 90 10.74 -5.80 1.44
CA ALA A 90 11.84 -6.53 0.83
C ALA A 90 13.10 -6.59 1.72
N VAL A 91 13.13 -5.87 2.86
CA VAL A 91 14.23 -5.96 3.85
C VAL A 91 14.47 -7.39 4.29
N VAL A 92 13.41 -8.15 4.52
CA VAL A 92 13.50 -9.56 4.94
C VAL A 92 14.11 -10.44 3.84
N THR A 93 13.78 -10.14 2.60
CA THR A 93 14.32 -10.85 1.43
C THR A 93 15.83 -10.63 1.26
N CYS A 94 16.38 -9.49 1.71
CA CYS A 94 17.82 -9.26 1.74
C CYS A 94 18.54 -10.31 2.60
N MET A 95 17.95 -10.77 3.71
CA MET A 95 18.62 -11.63 4.69
C MET A 95 19.10 -12.94 4.09
N ASP A 96 18.26 -13.60 3.31
CA ASP A 96 18.59 -14.89 2.67
C ASP A 96 18.78 -14.77 1.16
N GLY A 97 18.00 -13.93 0.48
CA GLY A 97 18.07 -13.75 -0.96
C GLY A 97 19.43 -13.24 -1.44
N TYR A 98 19.98 -12.24 -0.76
CA TYR A 98 21.32 -11.75 -1.08
C TYR A 98 22.42 -12.78 -0.77
N GLN A 99 22.29 -13.54 0.31
CA GLN A 99 23.24 -14.63 0.59
C GLN A 99 23.20 -15.72 -0.48
N MET A 100 22.00 -16.06 -0.99
CA MET A 100 21.87 -16.97 -2.14
C MET A 100 22.57 -16.39 -3.38
N ALA A 101 22.40 -15.09 -3.65
CA ALA A 101 23.07 -14.41 -4.77
C ALA A 101 24.61 -14.49 -4.65
N ARG A 102 25.16 -14.24 -3.45
CA ARG A 102 26.60 -14.39 -3.18
C ARG A 102 27.12 -15.81 -3.38
N GLN A 103 26.27 -16.81 -3.17
CA GLN A 103 26.59 -18.23 -3.39
C GLN A 103 26.39 -18.65 -4.85
N GLY A 104 26.14 -17.71 -5.78
CA GLY A 104 25.90 -17.99 -7.21
C GLY A 104 24.48 -18.49 -7.50
N ARG A 105 23.56 -18.45 -6.54
CA ARG A 105 22.16 -18.89 -6.64
C ARG A 105 21.17 -17.71 -6.79
N ALA A 106 21.61 -16.61 -7.39
CA ALA A 106 20.74 -15.44 -7.64
C ALA A 106 19.53 -15.81 -8.51
N GLY A 107 19.73 -16.61 -9.56
CA GLY A 107 18.64 -17.05 -10.44
C GLY A 107 17.54 -17.82 -9.70
N PRO A 108 17.85 -18.89 -8.96
CA PRO A 108 16.87 -19.60 -8.13
C PRO A 108 16.16 -18.71 -7.09
N ALA A 109 16.87 -17.75 -6.46
CA ALA A 109 16.26 -16.82 -5.51
C ALA A 109 15.21 -15.91 -6.20
N LEU A 110 15.56 -15.31 -7.34
CA LEU A 110 14.65 -14.49 -8.15
C LEU A 110 13.48 -15.31 -8.69
N GLY A 111 13.77 -16.53 -9.15
CA GLY A 111 12.75 -17.43 -9.68
C GLY A 111 11.72 -17.81 -8.61
N ILE A 112 12.16 -18.16 -7.39
CA ILE A 112 11.25 -18.53 -6.31
C ILE A 112 10.49 -17.32 -5.77
N ALA A 113 11.10 -16.15 -5.71
CA ALA A 113 10.43 -14.91 -5.35
C ALA A 113 9.28 -14.63 -6.33
N ALA A 114 9.53 -14.66 -7.63
CA ALA A 114 8.50 -14.39 -8.65
C ALA A 114 7.40 -15.47 -8.66
N ILE A 115 7.73 -16.76 -8.57
CA ILE A 115 6.76 -17.85 -8.54
C ILE A 115 5.92 -17.80 -7.25
N GLY A 116 6.57 -17.59 -6.10
CA GLY A 116 5.89 -17.45 -4.81
C GLY A 116 4.92 -16.28 -4.79
N SER A 117 5.34 -15.13 -5.30
CA SER A 117 4.51 -13.93 -5.44
C SER A 117 3.33 -14.15 -6.37
N PHE A 118 3.53 -14.84 -7.50
CA PHE A 118 2.45 -15.18 -8.44
C PHE A 118 1.40 -16.11 -7.81
N ILE A 119 1.85 -17.16 -7.11
CA ILE A 119 0.95 -18.10 -6.43
C ILE A 119 0.18 -17.36 -5.32
N ALA A 120 0.90 -16.61 -4.50
CA ALA A 120 0.31 -15.83 -3.41
C ALA A 120 -0.70 -14.80 -3.92
N GLY A 121 -0.34 -14.06 -4.95
CA GLY A 121 -1.23 -13.09 -5.60
C GLY A 121 -2.47 -13.75 -6.20
N SER A 122 -2.31 -14.89 -6.88
CA SER A 122 -3.43 -15.63 -7.46
C SER A 122 -4.40 -16.14 -6.40
N ILE A 123 -3.89 -16.70 -5.30
CA ILE A 123 -4.72 -17.17 -4.16
C ILE A 123 -5.41 -15.96 -3.50
N SER A 124 -4.69 -14.87 -3.29
CA SER A 124 -5.25 -13.65 -2.68
C SER A 124 -6.37 -13.05 -3.53
N THR A 125 -6.24 -13.06 -4.85
CA THR A 125 -7.31 -12.62 -5.75
C THR A 125 -8.56 -13.51 -5.63
N VAL A 126 -8.39 -14.83 -5.45
CA VAL A 126 -9.51 -15.74 -5.13
C VAL A 126 -10.14 -15.37 -3.78
N ILE A 127 -9.30 -15.08 -2.76
CA ILE A 127 -9.80 -14.66 -1.44
C ILE A 127 -10.62 -13.36 -1.56
N ILE A 128 -10.14 -12.38 -2.34
CA ILE A 128 -10.89 -11.12 -2.56
C ILE A 128 -12.23 -11.41 -3.26
N ALA A 129 -12.23 -12.23 -4.29
CA ALA A 129 -13.45 -12.58 -5.03
C ALA A 129 -14.48 -13.33 -4.19
N LEU A 130 -14.04 -14.17 -3.25
CA LEU A 130 -14.92 -14.96 -2.39
C LEU A 130 -15.43 -14.17 -1.17
N PHE A 131 -14.56 -13.38 -0.53
CA PHE A 131 -14.88 -12.70 0.73
C PHE A 131 -15.30 -11.25 0.53
N GLY A 132 -14.95 -10.62 -0.60
CA GLY A 132 -15.36 -9.24 -0.90
C GLY A 132 -16.87 -9.05 -0.88
N PRO A 133 -17.66 -9.81 -1.65
CA PRO A 133 -19.12 -9.65 -1.67
C PRO A 133 -19.80 -9.81 -0.31
N PRO A 134 -19.55 -10.87 0.48
CA PRO A 134 -20.17 -11.01 1.82
C PRO A 134 -19.80 -9.86 2.78
N ILE A 135 -18.57 -9.37 2.71
CA ILE A 135 -18.13 -8.24 3.54
C ILE A 135 -18.83 -6.95 3.09
N ALA A 136 -18.97 -6.72 1.78
CA ALA A 136 -19.70 -5.56 1.26
C ALA A 136 -21.18 -5.60 1.64
N GLU A 137 -21.84 -6.76 1.54
CA GLU A 137 -23.23 -6.94 1.99
C GLU A 137 -23.41 -6.66 3.48
N MET A 138 -22.45 -7.12 4.30
CA MET A 138 -22.44 -6.82 5.73
C MET A 138 -22.27 -5.31 5.98
N ALA A 139 -21.39 -4.67 5.21
CA ALA A 139 -21.12 -3.24 5.32
C ALA A 139 -22.32 -2.36 4.91
N LEU A 140 -23.19 -2.83 4.02
CA LEU A 140 -24.44 -2.14 3.69
C LEU A 140 -25.41 -2.02 4.90
N LYS A 141 -25.23 -2.84 5.94
CA LYS A 141 -26.00 -2.77 7.19
C LYS A 141 -25.42 -1.74 8.18
N PHE A 142 -24.26 -1.17 7.89
CA PHE A 142 -23.63 -0.19 8.76
C PHE A 142 -24.33 1.16 8.61
N GLY A 143 -24.64 1.78 9.75
CA GLY A 143 -25.05 3.16 9.83
C GLY A 143 -23.89 4.07 10.23
N ALA A 144 -24.18 5.35 10.45
CA ALA A 144 -23.17 6.34 10.82
C ALA A 144 -22.36 5.99 12.08
N PRO A 145 -22.96 5.43 13.16
CA PRO A 145 -22.20 5.00 14.34
C PRO A 145 -21.19 3.90 14.04
N GLU A 146 -21.57 2.90 13.22
CA GLU A 146 -20.68 1.81 12.83
C GLU A 146 -19.50 2.30 11.99
N TYR A 147 -19.75 3.16 10.99
CA TYR A 147 -18.69 3.74 10.17
C TYR A 147 -17.74 4.59 11.00
N PHE A 148 -18.25 5.43 11.90
CA PHE A 148 -17.39 6.21 12.81
C PHE A 148 -16.49 5.31 13.65
N SER A 149 -17.06 4.30 14.31
CA SER A 149 -16.30 3.39 15.17
C SER A 149 -15.29 2.56 14.41
N LEU A 150 -15.62 2.12 13.20
CA LEU A 150 -14.71 1.39 12.30
C LEU A 150 -13.56 2.26 11.82
N MET A 151 -13.81 3.51 11.44
CA MET A 151 -12.76 4.47 11.04
C MET A 151 -11.84 4.80 12.21
N LEU A 152 -12.40 5.00 13.41
CA LEU A 152 -11.62 5.20 14.64
C LEU A 152 -10.72 4.01 14.93
N MET A 153 -11.25 2.79 14.84
CA MET A 153 -10.46 1.57 14.99
C MET A 153 -9.34 1.50 13.94
N GLY A 154 -9.64 1.80 12.69
CA GLY A 154 -8.66 1.82 11.59
C GLY A 154 -7.53 2.81 11.83
N LEU A 155 -7.84 4.05 12.22
CA LEU A 155 -6.86 5.10 12.53
C LEU A 155 -5.97 4.73 13.73
N VAL A 156 -6.58 4.23 14.80
CA VAL A 156 -5.83 3.79 15.98
C VAL A 156 -4.93 2.61 15.64
N THR A 157 -5.44 1.63 14.90
CA THR A 157 -4.66 0.48 14.46
C THR A 157 -3.48 0.91 13.58
N ALA A 158 -3.72 1.82 12.64
CA ALA A 158 -2.68 2.35 11.76
C ALA A 158 -1.60 3.12 12.55
N ALA A 159 -2.00 3.95 13.51
CA ALA A 159 -1.05 4.69 14.35
C ALA A 159 -0.23 3.76 15.24
N VAL A 160 -0.88 2.73 15.78
CA VAL A 160 -0.26 1.75 16.68
C VAL A 160 0.70 0.82 15.94
N LEU A 161 0.36 0.39 14.72
CA LEU A 161 1.17 -0.52 13.91
C LEU A 161 2.20 0.19 13.02
N ALA A 162 2.16 1.53 12.94
CA ALA A 162 3.17 2.31 12.22
C ALA A 162 4.56 2.12 12.86
N HIS A 163 5.61 2.16 12.03
CA HIS A 163 6.99 2.09 12.51
C HIS A 163 7.34 3.32 13.36
N GLY A 164 8.18 3.13 14.36
CA GLY A 164 8.66 4.20 15.23
C GLY A 164 7.79 4.43 16.48
N ASP A 165 7.86 5.63 17.04
CA ASP A 165 7.19 6.00 18.29
C ASP A 165 5.68 6.13 18.11
N ILE A 166 4.89 5.51 18.99
CA ILE A 166 3.42 5.57 19.00
C ILE A 166 2.92 7.01 19.19
N ALA A 167 3.57 7.79 20.04
CA ALA A 167 3.17 9.18 20.29
C ALA A 167 3.34 10.03 19.03
N LYS A 168 4.45 9.86 18.30
CA LYS A 168 4.65 10.51 17.00
C LYS A 168 3.61 10.06 15.98
N SER A 169 3.31 8.76 15.92
CA SER A 169 2.29 8.22 15.00
C SER A 169 0.90 8.77 15.30
N LEU A 170 0.50 8.85 16.57
CA LEU A 170 -0.77 9.44 16.98
C LEU A 170 -0.80 10.95 16.69
N ALA A 171 0.29 11.67 16.95
CA ALA A 171 0.39 13.09 16.60
C ALA A 171 0.25 13.32 15.10
N MET A 172 0.88 12.49 14.26
CA MET A 172 0.75 12.55 12.81
C MET A 172 -0.67 12.23 12.35
N THR A 173 -1.35 11.26 12.98
CA THR A 173 -2.77 10.96 12.73
C THR A 173 -3.65 12.18 13.07
N CYS A 174 -3.48 12.77 14.24
CA CYS A 174 -4.23 13.97 14.65
C CYS A 174 -3.97 15.15 13.70
N LEU A 175 -2.72 15.36 13.30
CA LEU A 175 -2.37 16.38 12.32
C LEU A 175 -3.04 16.12 10.96
N GLY A 176 -3.07 14.85 10.52
CA GLY A 176 -3.79 14.45 9.32
C GLY A 176 -5.28 14.75 9.40
N LEU A 177 -5.93 14.43 10.53
CA LEU A 177 -7.33 14.78 10.78
C LEU A 177 -7.57 16.29 10.68
N LEU A 178 -6.69 17.09 11.28
CA LEU A 178 -6.80 18.57 11.24
C LEU A 178 -6.62 19.11 9.81
N LEU A 179 -5.66 18.60 9.07
CA LEU A 179 -5.45 19.01 7.67
C LEU A 179 -6.62 18.58 6.77
N GLY A 180 -7.24 17.43 7.04
CA GLY A 180 -8.38 16.94 6.27
C GLY A 180 -9.66 17.78 6.45
N VAL A 181 -9.78 18.50 7.56
CA VAL A 181 -10.95 19.38 7.80
C VAL A 181 -10.72 20.84 7.42
N VAL A 182 -9.59 21.17 6.80
CA VAL A 182 -9.36 22.48 6.18
C VAL A 182 -10.32 22.66 5.01
N GLY A 183 -10.91 23.85 4.88
CA GLY A 183 -11.84 24.16 3.80
C GLY A 183 -13.24 24.48 4.29
N THR A 184 -14.21 24.46 3.40
CA THR A 184 -15.60 24.77 3.73
C THR A 184 -16.28 23.61 4.45
N ASP A 185 -16.83 23.87 5.61
CA ASP A 185 -17.65 22.91 6.35
C ASP A 185 -18.95 22.61 5.59
N VAL A 186 -19.14 21.37 5.19
CA VAL A 186 -20.31 20.93 4.41
C VAL A 186 -21.65 21.20 5.11
N ASN A 187 -21.67 21.20 6.45
CA ASN A 187 -22.91 21.38 7.22
C ASN A 187 -23.25 22.86 7.48
N SER A 188 -22.25 23.70 7.78
CA SER A 188 -22.45 25.10 8.12
C SER A 188 -22.16 26.07 6.98
N GLY A 189 -21.48 25.65 5.91
CA GLY A 189 -21.01 26.49 4.83
C GLY A 189 -19.89 27.49 5.25
N MET A 190 -19.38 27.37 6.47
CA MET A 190 -18.30 28.24 6.98
C MET A 190 -16.93 27.70 6.58
N ALA A 191 -16.05 28.57 6.07
CA ALA A 191 -14.67 28.25 5.79
C ALA A 191 -13.89 28.03 7.10
N ARG A 192 -13.18 26.92 7.20
CA ARG A 192 -12.33 26.54 8.34
C ARG A 192 -10.86 26.55 7.92
N PHE A 193 -10.01 27.16 8.73
CA PHE A 193 -8.55 27.19 8.54
C PHE A 193 -8.11 27.67 7.15
N SER A 194 -8.92 28.50 6.47
CA SER A 194 -8.58 29.09 5.17
C SER A 194 -7.61 30.24 5.27
N PHE A 195 -7.44 30.83 6.46
CA PHE A 195 -6.54 31.97 6.73
C PHE A 195 -6.69 33.14 5.76
N GLY A 196 -7.86 33.28 5.14
CA GLY A 196 -8.15 34.33 4.16
C GLY A 196 -7.69 34.03 2.73
N TYR A 197 -7.15 32.85 2.46
CA TYR A 197 -6.80 32.39 1.12
C TYR A 197 -8.02 31.72 0.46
N PRO A 198 -8.52 32.23 -0.67
CA PRO A 198 -9.66 31.65 -1.38
C PRO A 198 -9.40 30.22 -1.83
N GLU A 199 -8.17 29.92 -2.22
CA GLU A 199 -7.74 28.59 -2.70
C GLU A 199 -7.86 27.49 -1.61
N LEU A 200 -7.82 27.89 -0.33
CA LEU A 200 -8.00 26.96 0.79
C LEU A 200 -9.47 26.78 1.20
N THR A 201 -10.41 27.49 0.59
CA THR A 201 -11.86 27.29 0.85
C THR A 201 -12.35 25.94 0.33
N ASP A 202 -11.74 25.43 -0.74
CA ASP A 202 -12.00 24.09 -1.28
C ASP A 202 -11.20 22.99 -0.56
N GLY A 203 -10.41 23.38 0.45
CA GLY A 203 -9.56 22.48 1.22
C GLY A 203 -8.18 22.28 0.61
N ILE A 204 -7.40 21.44 1.27
CA ILE A 204 -6.09 21.00 0.75
C ILE A 204 -6.33 19.86 -0.22
N GLY A 205 -5.84 19.98 -1.45
CA GLY A 205 -5.92 18.90 -2.43
C GLY A 205 -5.19 17.64 -1.92
N PHE A 206 -5.88 16.49 -1.96
CA PHE A 206 -5.29 15.21 -1.55
C PHE A 206 -3.98 14.91 -2.26
N VAL A 207 -3.94 15.18 -3.58
CA VAL A 207 -2.75 14.99 -4.43
C VAL A 207 -1.59 15.86 -3.96
N VAL A 208 -1.87 17.10 -3.61
CA VAL A 208 -0.88 18.09 -3.14
C VAL A 208 -0.17 17.60 -1.89
N LEU A 209 -0.94 17.14 -0.90
CA LEU A 209 -0.38 16.59 0.34
C LEU A 209 0.42 15.31 0.06
N ALA A 210 -0.16 14.38 -0.71
CA ALA A 210 0.45 13.08 -0.99
C ALA A 210 1.77 13.23 -1.78
N VAL A 211 1.76 14.00 -2.88
CA VAL A 211 2.97 14.23 -3.67
C VAL A 211 4.01 15.02 -2.87
N GLY A 212 3.59 16.05 -2.14
CA GLY A 212 4.51 16.84 -1.32
C GLY A 212 5.24 15.97 -0.29
N VAL A 213 4.48 15.33 0.58
CA VAL A 213 5.05 14.60 1.73
C VAL A 213 5.81 13.34 1.29
N PHE A 214 5.24 12.54 0.40
CA PHE A 214 5.81 11.23 0.06
C PHE A 214 6.75 11.30 -1.15
N ALA A 215 6.39 12.03 -2.23
CA ALA A 215 7.26 12.07 -3.39
C ALA A 215 8.38 13.10 -3.21
N VAL A 216 8.05 14.36 -3.00
CA VAL A 216 9.06 15.43 -2.90
C VAL A 216 9.94 15.26 -1.67
N GLY A 217 9.34 14.96 -0.51
CA GLY A 217 10.07 14.75 0.74
C GLY A 217 11.07 13.58 0.65
N GLU A 218 10.64 12.42 0.15
CA GLU A 218 11.47 11.22 -0.02
C GLU A 218 12.59 11.45 -1.06
N ILE A 219 12.27 12.08 -2.18
CA ILE A 219 13.23 12.40 -3.23
C ILE A 219 14.35 13.32 -2.71
N ILE A 220 14.00 14.38 -1.97
CA ILE A 220 15.00 15.29 -1.40
C ILE A 220 15.85 14.56 -0.36
N SER A 221 15.27 13.70 0.47
CA SER A 221 15.99 12.89 1.44
C SER A 221 17.06 12.02 0.76
N ASN A 222 16.68 11.34 -0.32
CA ASN A 222 17.57 10.43 -1.06
C ASN A 222 18.69 11.14 -1.87
N LEU A 223 18.57 12.45 -2.13
CA LEU A 223 19.65 13.23 -2.76
C LEU A 223 20.89 13.37 -1.91
N GLY A 224 20.75 13.24 -0.57
CA GLY A 224 21.86 13.34 0.38
C GLY A 224 22.71 12.08 0.47
N ASP A 225 22.20 10.93 0.05
CA ASP A 225 22.88 9.65 0.21
C ASP A 225 23.92 9.43 -0.88
N LYS A 226 25.19 9.32 -0.44
CA LYS A 226 26.36 9.10 -1.31
C LYS A 226 26.73 7.62 -1.43
N GLU A 227 25.82 6.69 -1.25
CA GLU A 227 26.19 5.28 -1.34
C GLU A 227 26.64 4.89 -2.75
N GLU A 228 27.92 4.49 -2.87
CA GLU A 228 28.43 3.81 -4.07
C GLU A 228 27.80 2.42 -4.14
N ARG A 229 26.87 2.27 -5.07
CA ARG A 229 26.12 1.02 -5.29
C ARG A 229 27.06 -0.04 -5.87
N GLN A 230 27.45 -1.02 -5.07
CA GLN A 230 28.10 -2.22 -5.57
C GLN A 230 27.06 -3.15 -6.19
N VAL A 231 26.80 -2.98 -7.47
CA VAL A 231 25.92 -3.88 -8.23
C VAL A 231 26.65 -5.20 -8.48
N PHE A 232 26.04 -6.32 -8.09
CA PHE A 232 26.53 -7.65 -8.43
C PHE A 232 26.43 -7.82 -9.96
N THR A 233 27.54 -7.67 -10.65
CA THR A 233 27.62 -7.69 -12.13
C THR A 233 27.73 -9.10 -12.70
N SER A 234 27.70 -10.15 -11.89
CA SER A 234 27.71 -11.51 -12.41
C SER A 234 26.43 -11.77 -13.21
N LYS A 235 26.59 -12.27 -14.43
CA LYS A 235 25.44 -12.66 -15.27
C LYS A 235 24.55 -13.61 -14.48
N VAL A 236 23.32 -13.20 -14.21
CA VAL A 236 22.31 -14.06 -13.56
C VAL A 236 22.08 -15.26 -14.49
N LYS A 237 22.50 -16.44 -14.05
CA LYS A 237 22.34 -17.72 -14.77
C LYS A 237 21.25 -18.54 -14.07
N ASN A 238 20.61 -19.45 -14.82
CA ASN A 238 19.64 -20.41 -14.28
C ASN A 238 18.52 -19.77 -13.45
N LEU A 239 17.67 -18.96 -14.10
CA LEU A 239 16.52 -18.30 -13.45
C LEU A 239 15.50 -19.28 -12.86
N TRP A 240 15.42 -20.50 -13.40
CA TRP A 240 14.46 -21.48 -12.92
C TRP A 240 14.97 -22.21 -11.68
N PRO A 241 14.21 -22.22 -10.57
CA PRO A 241 14.53 -23.02 -9.41
C PRO A 241 14.48 -24.52 -9.74
N SER A 242 15.29 -25.31 -9.06
CA SER A 242 15.29 -26.76 -9.21
C SER A 242 13.97 -27.37 -8.71
N LYS A 243 13.68 -28.61 -9.10
CA LYS A 243 12.50 -29.33 -8.58
C LYS A 243 12.52 -29.45 -7.06
N GLU A 244 13.72 -29.55 -6.48
CA GLU A 244 13.93 -29.63 -5.04
C GLU A 244 13.66 -28.26 -4.38
N ASP A 245 14.17 -27.17 -4.97
CA ASP A 245 13.87 -25.80 -4.54
C ASP A 245 12.36 -25.54 -4.52
N LEU A 246 11.64 -25.93 -5.57
CA LEU A 246 10.18 -25.79 -5.65
C LEU A 246 9.47 -26.61 -4.57
N LYS A 247 9.89 -27.87 -4.37
CA LYS A 247 9.28 -28.75 -3.36
C LYS A 247 9.45 -28.20 -1.94
N VAL A 248 10.64 -27.71 -1.62
CA VAL A 248 10.95 -27.11 -0.31
C VAL A 248 10.20 -25.80 -0.10
N SER A 249 10.02 -25.00 -1.15
CA SER A 249 9.39 -23.69 -1.08
C SER A 249 7.86 -23.70 -1.06
N LEU A 250 7.20 -24.80 -1.48
CA LEU A 250 5.73 -24.84 -1.58
C LEU A 250 5.05 -24.62 -0.22
N GLY A 251 5.54 -25.25 0.83
CA GLY A 251 5.03 -25.05 2.20
C GLY A 251 5.17 -23.59 2.67
N PRO A 252 6.37 -23.01 2.61
CA PRO A 252 6.62 -21.60 2.86
C PRO A 252 5.71 -20.65 2.06
N ILE A 253 5.53 -20.88 0.75
CA ILE A 253 4.63 -20.08 -0.10
C ILE A 253 3.20 -20.08 0.44
N LEU A 254 2.65 -21.24 0.75
CA LEU A 254 1.27 -21.35 1.24
C LEU A 254 1.10 -20.73 2.63
N ARG A 255 2.03 -20.95 3.56
CA ARG A 255 2.00 -20.34 4.89
C ARG A 255 2.18 -18.82 4.80
N GLY A 256 3.15 -18.38 3.98
CA GLY A 256 3.38 -16.97 3.71
C GLY A 256 2.12 -16.29 3.14
N THR A 257 1.48 -16.94 2.16
CA THR A 257 0.21 -16.45 1.58
C THR A 257 -0.89 -16.31 2.65
N ALA A 258 -1.06 -17.30 3.51
CA ALA A 258 -2.06 -17.25 4.58
C ALA A 258 -1.76 -16.12 5.59
N ILE A 259 -0.49 -15.96 5.98
CA ILE A 259 -0.04 -14.88 6.88
C ILE A 259 -0.28 -13.51 6.22
N GLY A 260 0.14 -13.36 4.95
CA GLY A 260 -0.05 -12.11 4.21
C GLY A 260 -1.52 -11.77 4.03
N ALA A 261 -2.36 -12.74 3.66
CA ALA A 261 -3.80 -12.53 3.53
C ALA A 261 -4.45 -12.08 4.85
N PHE A 262 -4.03 -12.66 5.97
CA PHE A 262 -4.51 -12.26 7.29
C PHE A 262 -4.14 -10.81 7.62
N PHE A 263 -2.87 -10.44 7.47
CA PHE A 263 -2.43 -9.06 7.74
C PHE A 263 -3.01 -8.06 6.73
N GLY A 264 -3.18 -8.44 5.47
CA GLY A 264 -3.74 -7.58 4.43
C GLY A 264 -5.15 -7.07 4.73
N VAL A 265 -5.97 -7.86 5.40
CA VAL A 265 -7.33 -7.43 5.79
C VAL A 265 -7.32 -6.47 6.98
N LEU A 266 -6.24 -6.46 7.78
CA LEU A 266 -6.16 -5.63 8.98
C LEU A 266 -5.70 -4.20 8.62
N PRO A 267 -6.48 -3.17 8.97
CA PRO A 267 -6.08 -1.78 8.75
C PRO A 267 -4.77 -1.44 9.49
N GLY A 268 -3.90 -0.67 8.83
CA GLY A 268 -2.66 -0.16 9.42
C GLY A 268 -1.48 -1.13 9.43
N THR A 269 -1.67 -2.41 9.06
CA THR A 269 -0.56 -3.33 8.88
C THR A 269 0.19 -3.01 7.58
N GLY A 270 1.51 -2.96 7.65
CA GLY A 270 2.35 -2.83 6.45
C GLY A 270 2.77 -4.20 5.91
N PRO A 271 3.11 -4.30 4.61
CA PRO A 271 3.63 -5.54 4.03
C PRO A 271 4.90 -6.05 4.74
N ALA A 272 5.67 -5.15 5.35
CA ALA A 272 6.84 -5.49 6.15
C ALA A 272 6.47 -6.42 7.33
N ILE A 273 5.38 -6.13 8.06
CA ILE A 273 4.95 -6.97 9.20
C ILE A 273 4.60 -8.39 8.72
N ALA A 274 3.90 -8.50 7.59
CA ALA A 274 3.55 -9.78 6.99
C ALA A 274 4.80 -10.58 6.62
N SER A 275 5.78 -9.94 5.94
CA SER A 275 7.04 -10.55 5.52
C SER A 275 7.89 -11.01 6.72
N PHE A 276 8.08 -10.15 7.74
CA PHE A 276 8.80 -10.52 8.96
C PHE A 276 8.11 -11.65 9.72
N SER A 277 6.78 -11.59 9.86
CA SER A 277 6.01 -12.64 10.51
C SER A 277 6.17 -13.98 9.79
N SER A 278 6.10 -13.98 8.46
CA SER A 278 6.33 -15.17 7.64
C SER A 278 7.74 -15.71 7.86
N TYR A 279 8.76 -14.89 7.81
CA TYR A 279 10.16 -15.28 8.04
C TYR A 279 10.34 -15.95 9.41
N MET A 280 9.77 -15.37 10.46
CA MET A 280 9.86 -15.90 11.82
C MET A 280 9.15 -17.26 11.94
N VAL A 281 7.99 -17.41 11.28
CA VAL A 281 7.27 -18.69 11.24
C VAL A 281 8.08 -19.74 10.49
N GLU A 282 8.63 -19.40 9.31
CA GLU A 282 9.45 -20.34 8.54
C GLU A 282 10.67 -20.78 9.31
N LYS A 283 11.39 -19.86 9.94
CA LYS A 283 12.55 -20.16 10.80
C LYS A 283 12.18 -21.09 11.96
N LYS A 284 10.98 -20.91 12.55
CA LYS A 284 10.50 -21.75 13.67
C LYS A 284 10.06 -23.14 13.23
N VAL A 285 9.49 -23.28 12.05
CA VAL A 285 8.99 -24.55 11.49
C VAL A 285 10.10 -25.36 10.81
N ALA A 286 11.19 -24.69 10.41
CA ALA A 286 12.31 -25.32 9.72
C ALA A 286 12.98 -26.41 10.58
N LYS A 287 13.36 -27.53 9.94
CA LYS A 287 14.14 -28.60 10.59
C LYS A 287 15.52 -28.11 11.06
N ASP A 288 16.12 -27.20 10.32
CA ASP A 288 17.40 -26.56 10.66
C ASP A 288 17.27 -25.02 10.56
N PRO A 289 16.95 -24.35 11.68
CA PRO A 289 16.84 -22.90 11.74
C PRO A 289 18.17 -22.14 11.53
N SER A 290 19.32 -22.82 11.65
CA SER A 290 20.63 -22.19 11.53
C SER A 290 20.99 -21.78 10.09
N ARG A 291 20.24 -22.29 9.10
CA ARG A 291 20.37 -21.92 7.68
C ARG A 291 19.83 -20.55 7.36
N PHE A 292 18.88 -20.04 8.17
CA PHE A 292 18.29 -18.72 7.97
C PHE A 292 19.30 -17.62 8.23
N GLY A 293 19.33 -16.62 7.33
CA GLY A 293 20.37 -15.59 7.27
C GLY A 293 21.66 -16.05 6.54
N LYS A 294 21.67 -17.29 5.99
CA LYS A 294 22.80 -17.87 5.26
C LYS A 294 22.43 -18.38 3.86
N GLY A 295 21.26 -17.99 3.35
CA GLY A 295 20.79 -18.38 2.03
C GLY A 295 19.75 -19.51 2.04
N ALA A 296 18.88 -19.56 3.05
CA ALA A 296 17.74 -20.47 3.08
C ALA A 296 16.67 -20.00 2.07
N ILE A 297 16.31 -20.84 1.12
CA ILE A 297 15.32 -20.49 0.09
C ILE A 297 13.92 -20.27 0.69
N GLU A 298 13.61 -20.94 1.79
CA GLU A 298 12.38 -20.76 2.57
C GLU A 298 12.27 -19.33 3.14
N GLY A 299 13.43 -18.74 3.48
CA GLY A 299 13.54 -17.34 3.96
C GLY A 299 13.32 -16.29 2.85
N VAL A 300 13.25 -16.73 1.59
CA VAL A 300 12.81 -15.91 0.45
C VAL A 300 11.36 -16.21 0.09
N ALA A 301 11.03 -17.49 -0.08
CA ALA A 301 9.73 -17.95 -0.57
C ALA A 301 8.56 -17.51 0.32
N GLY A 302 8.67 -17.70 1.64
CA GLY A 302 7.62 -17.33 2.59
C GLY A 302 7.38 -15.82 2.65
N PRO A 303 8.40 -15.00 2.95
CA PRO A 303 8.26 -13.55 3.03
C PRO A 303 7.76 -12.89 1.76
N GLU A 304 8.24 -13.30 0.59
CA GLU A 304 7.79 -12.76 -0.70
C GLU A 304 6.32 -13.09 -0.98
N SER A 305 5.90 -14.31 -0.65
CA SER A 305 4.50 -14.70 -0.76
C SER A 305 3.62 -13.92 0.23
N ALA A 306 4.09 -13.69 1.45
CA ALA A 306 3.37 -12.90 2.44
C ALA A 306 3.23 -11.43 2.03
N ASN A 307 4.29 -10.84 1.48
CA ASN A 307 4.31 -9.49 0.95
C ASN A 307 3.22 -9.29 -0.12
N ASN A 308 3.21 -10.15 -1.13
CA ASN A 308 2.27 -10.03 -2.24
C ASN A 308 0.83 -10.35 -1.84
N ALA A 309 0.62 -11.32 -0.95
CA ALA A 309 -0.70 -11.63 -0.42
C ALA A 309 -1.25 -10.47 0.43
N ASP A 310 -0.43 -9.84 1.27
CA ASP A 310 -0.79 -8.66 2.06
C ASP A 310 -1.19 -7.49 1.15
N ALA A 311 -0.35 -7.18 0.15
CA ALA A 311 -0.61 -6.10 -0.78
C ALA A 311 -1.95 -6.25 -1.52
N GLN A 312 -2.29 -7.46 -1.95
CA GLN A 312 -3.55 -7.70 -2.65
C GLN A 312 -4.75 -7.75 -1.72
N CYS A 313 -4.67 -8.44 -0.58
CA CYS A 313 -5.79 -8.54 0.36
C CYS A 313 -6.20 -7.20 0.99
N LYS A 314 -5.33 -6.18 0.95
CA LYS A 314 -5.69 -4.79 1.33
C LYS A 314 -6.79 -4.17 0.50
N PHE A 315 -7.02 -4.66 -0.71
CA PHE A 315 -8.16 -4.23 -1.51
C PHE A 315 -9.50 -4.66 -0.91
N ILE A 316 -9.56 -5.69 -0.05
CA ILE A 316 -10.80 -6.11 0.59
C ILE A 316 -11.40 -4.96 1.40
N PRO A 317 -10.80 -4.50 2.52
CA PRO A 317 -11.39 -3.42 3.31
C PRO A 317 -11.50 -2.10 2.52
N THR A 318 -10.57 -1.85 1.61
CA THR A 318 -10.56 -0.63 0.82
C THR A 318 -11.75 -0.53 -0.13
N LEU A 319 -12.06 -1.58 -0.87
CA LEU A 319 -13.15 -1.58 -1.84
C LEU A 319 -14.52 -1.86 -1.20
N THR A 320 -14.56 -2.71 -0.16
CA THR A 320 -15.83 -3.14 0.44
C THR A 320 -16.31 -2.25 1.57
N LEU A 321 -15.39 -1.69 2.36
CA LEU A 321 -15.71 -0.83 3.51
C LEU A 321 -15.43 0.66 3.23
N GLY A 322 -14.66 0.98 2.18
CA GLY A 322 -14.18 2.33 1.92
C GLY A 322 -13.13 2.79 2.94
N ILE A 323 -12.44 1.87 3.60
CA ILE A 323 -11.41 2.17 4.60
C ILE A 323 -10.05 1.72 4.10
N PRO A 324 -9.09 2.65 3.98
CA PRO A 324 -7.78 2.30 3.50
C PRO A 324 -7.01 1.46 4.53
N ALA A 325 -6.57 0.28 4.12
CA ALA A 325 -5.75 -0.60 4.96
C ALA A 325 -4.29 -0.15 5.08
N SER A 326 -3.84 0.77 4.22
CA SER A 326 -2.48 1.34 4.22
C SER A 326 -2.46 2.70 3.54
N ALA A 327 -1.33 3.42 3.61
CA ALA A 327 -1.15 4.68 2.90
C ALA A 327 -1.32 4.54 1.37
N VAL A 328 -0.85 3.44 0.77
CA VAL A 328 -1.08 3.15 -0.65
C VAL A 328 -2.58 3.00 -0.94
N MET A 329 -3.31 2.30 -0.09
CA MET A 329 -4.76 2.15 -0.23
C MET A 329 -5.49 3.49 -0.03
N ALA A 330 -4.95 4.40 0.79
CA ALA A 330 -5.48 5.75 0.91
C ALA A 330 -5.35 6.53 -0.42
N LEU A 331 -4.21 6.38 -1.12
CA LEU A 331 -4.04 6.94 -2.47
C LEU A 331 -5.03 6.35 -3.47
N MET A 332 -5.31 5.05 -3.37
CA MET A 332 -6.33 4.38 -4.21
C MET A 332 -7.74 4.93 -3.95
N LEU A 333 -8.09 5.17 -2.68
CA LEU A 333 -9.35 5.83 -2.34
C LEU A 333 -9.39 7.27 -2.85
N GLY A 334 -8.26 7.99 -2.76
CA GLY A 334 -8.12 9.31 -3.37
C GLY A 334 -8.37 9.29 -4.88
N ALA A 335 -7.84 8.28 -5.58
CA ALA A 335 -8.09 8.10 -7.01
C ALA A 335 -9.58 7.89 -7.32
N LEU A 336 -10.29 7.06 -6.53
CA LEU A 336 -11.74 6.88 -6.66
C LEU A 336 -12.49 8.20 -6.45
N THR A 337 -12.12 8.95 -5.41
CA THR A 337 -12.76 10.23 -5.07
C THR A 337 -12.55 11.27 -6.18
N ILE A 338 -11.33 11.37 -6.74
CA ILE A 338 -11.02 12.25 -7.89
C ILE A 338 -11.90 11.91 -9.09
N GLN A 339 -12.20 10.63 -9.29
CA GLN A 339 -13.09 10.14 -10.35
C GLN A 339 -14.59 10.29 -10.02
N GLY A 340 -14.94 10.93 -8.90
CA GLY A 340 -16.32 11.10 -8.46
C GLY A 340 -17.00 9.82 -7.96
N ILE A 341 -16.21 8.80 -7.62
CA ILE A 341 -16.71 7.51 -7.12
C ILE A 341 -16.57 7.50 -5.61
N ALA A 342 -17.70 7.45 -4.90
CA ALA A 342 -17.70 7.29 -3.45
C ALA A 342 -17.18 5.90 -3.06
N PRO A 343 -16.06 5.80 -2.31
CA PRO A 343 -15.55 4.50 -1.88
C PRO A 343 -16.49 3.83 -0.88
N GLY A 344 -16.50 2.50 -0.89
CA GLY A 344 -17.32 1.72 0.05
C GLY A 344 -18.17 0.64 -0.63
N PRO A 345 -19.09 0.00 0.12
CA PRO A 345 -19.81 -1.19 -0.34
C PRO A 345 -20.69 -0.94 -1.59
N GLN A 346 -21.06 0.33 -1.82
CA GLN A 346 -21.86 0.69 -3.00
C GLN A 346 -21.08 0.56 -4.31
N VAL A 347 -19.75 0.57 -4.29
CA VAL A 347 -18.92 0.39 -5.51
C VAL A 347 -19.22 -0.95 -6.17
N MET A 348 -19.42 -2.00 -5.39
CA MET A 348 -19.70 -3.33 -5.92
C MET A 348 -21.06 -3.39 -6.65
N THR A 349 -22.07 -2.65 -6.16
CA THR A 349 -23.43 -2.68 -6.71
C THR A 349 -23.65 -1.64 -7.80
N GLN A 350 -23.09 -0.44 -7.65
CA GLN A 350 -23.30 0.66 -8.59
C GLN A 350 -22.26 0.66 -9.74
N LYS A 351 -21.09 0.08 -9.52
CA LYS A 351 -19.99 0.01 -10.49
C LYS A 351 -19.36 -1.40 -10.52
N PRO A 352 -20.16 -2.44 -10.84
CA PRO A 352 -19.67 -3.83 -10.83
C PRO A 352 -18.54 -4.08 -11.83
N ASP A 353 -18.53 -3.38 -12.95
CA ASP A 353 -17.48 -3.37 -13.96
C ASP A 353 -16.13 -2.91 -13.37
N LEU A 354 -16.13 -1.88 -12.52
CA LEU A 354 -14.94 -1.39 -11.83
C LEU A 354 -14.46 -2.39 -10.78
N PHE A 355 -15.36 -2.87 -9.92
CA PHE A 355 -15.00 -3.80 -8.84
C PHE A 355 -14.44 -5.11 -9.39
N TRP A 356 -15.20 -5.78 -10.28
CA TRP A 356 -14.81 -7.08 -10.82
C TRP A 356 -13.73 -6.98 -11.88
N GLY A 357 -13.69 -5.88 -12.66
CA GLY A 357 -12.63 -5.58 -13.61
C GLY A 357 -11.28 -5.41 -12.92
N LEU A 358 -11.24 -4.70 -11.79
CA LEU A 358 -10.04 -4.55 -10.98
C LEU A 358 -9.57 -5.90 -10.41
N ILE A 359 -10.48 -6.71 -9.85
CA ILE A 359 -10.14 -8.04 -9.31
C ILE A 359 -9.58 -8.94 -10.42
N ALA A 360 -10.26 -9.04 -11.57
CA ALA A 360 -9.79 -9.85 -12.69
C ALA A 360 -8.43 -9.36 -13.23
N SER A 361 -8.20 -8.04 -13.24
CA SER A 361 -6.93 -7.46 -13.69
C SER A 361 -5.74 -7.86 -12.80
N MET A 362 -5.97 -8.22 -11.55
CA MET A 362 -4.89 -8.68 -10.65
C MET A 362 -4.28 -10.00 -11.14
N TRP A 363 -5.07 -10.95 -11.65
CA TRP A 363 -4.52 -12.16 -12.27
C TRP A 363 -3.72 -11.84 -13.53
N VAL A 364 -4.27 -10.98 -14.39
CA VAL A 364 -3.60 -10.54 -15.62
C VAL A 364 -2.28 -9.84 -15.30
N GLY A 365 -2.31 -8.90 -14.36
CA GLY A 365 -1.12 -8.15 -13.92
C GLY A 365 -0.07 -9.05 -13.26
N ASN A 366 -0.48 -9.98 -12.39
CA ASN A 366 0.45 -10.94 -11.79
C ASN A 366 1.14 -11.82 -12.86
N LEU A 367 0.40 -12.26 -13.89
CA LEU A 367 0.97 -13.01 -15.01
C LEU A 367 1.96 -12.13 -15.81
N MET A 368 1.59 -10.88 -16.10
CA MET A 368 2.49 -9.92 -16.77
C MET A 368 3.77 -9.71 -15.95
N LEU A 369 3.67 -9.65 -14.62
CA LEU A 369 4.84 -9.46 -13.74
C LEU A 369 5.81 -10.63 -13.77
N VAL A 370 5.33 -11.87 -13.83
CA VAL A 370 6.21 -13.04 -14.02
C VAL A 370 6.97 -12.91 -15.33
N VAL A 371 6.27 -12.55 -16.42
CA VAL A 371 6.88 -12.35 -17.75
C VAL A 371 7.85 -11.18 -17.77
N LEU A 372 7.54 -10.08 -17.08
CA LEU A 372 8.42 -8.91 -17.02
C LEU A 372 9.65 -9.14 -16.14
N ASN A 373 9.49 -9.80 -14.99
CA ASN A 373 10.59 -9.91 -14.02
C ASN A 373 11.57 -11.02 -14.33
N LEU A 374 11.15 -12.19 -14.84
CA LEU A 374 12.07 -13.29 -15.10
C LEU A 374 12.85 -13.12 -16.42
N PRO A 375 12.22 -13.00 -17.61
CA PRO A 375 12.97 -12.83 -18.86
C PRO A 375 13.73 -11.52 -18.96
N LEU A 376 13.20 -10.43 -18.39
CA LEU A 376 13.77 -9.08 -18.53
C LEU A 376 14.71 -8.71 -17.38
N ILE A 377 15.16 -9.66 -16.58
CA ILE A 377 16.06 -9.38 -15.43
C ILE A 377 17.31 -8.59 -15.84
N GLY A 378 17.83 -8.84 -17.04
CA GLY A 378 18.98 -8.09 -17.58
C GLY A 378 18.70 -6.60 -17.79
N LEU A 379 17.46 -6.25 -18.18
CA LEU A 379 17.00 -4.87 -18.30
C LEU A 379 17.00 -4.19 -16.91
N TRP A 380 16.39 -4.85 -15.94
CA TRP A 380 16.27 -4.33 -14.57
C TRP A 380 17.64 -4.13 -13.92
N VAL A 381 18.57 -5.08 -14.08
CA VAL A 381 19.96 -4.93 -13.61
C VAL A 381 20.67 -3.74 -14.28
N SER A 382 20.38 -3.46 -15.56
CA SER A 382 20.98 -2.32 -16.24
C SER A 382 20.46 -0.97 -15.72
N LEU A 383 19.19 -0.93 -15.29
CA LEU A 383 18.56 0.26 -14.72
C LEU A 383 19.13 0.64 -13.35
N LEU A 384 19.60 -0.34 -12.58
CA LEU A 384 20.30 -0.07 -11.31
C LEU A 384 21.56 0.81 -11.47
N LYS A 385 22.08 0.91 -12.69
CA LYS A 385 23.24 1.75 -13.00
C LYS A 385 22.89 3.20 -13.33
N VAL A 386 21.60 3.53 -13.47
CA VAL A 386 21.17 4.91 -13.78
C VAL A 386 21.38 5.79 -12.55
N PRO A 387 22.14 6.89 -12.67
CA PRO A 387 22.37 7.78 -11.54
C PRO A 387 21.07 8.47 -11.11
N TYR A 388 20.81 8.48 -9.81
CA TYR A 388 19.63 9.13 -9.23
C TYR A 388 19.52 10.62 -9.61
N ARG A 389 20.67 11.29 -9.85
CA ARG A 389 20.76 12.69 -10.29
C ARG A 389 20.03 12.97 -11.62
N ILE A 390 19.85 11.96 -12.47
CA ILE A 390 19.12 12.10 -13.74
C ILE A 390 17.62 11.88 -13.52
N LEU A 391 17.26 10.92 -12.64
CA LEU A 391 15.86 10.58 -12.38
C LEU A 391 15.15 11.70 -11.63
N PHE A 392 15.80 12.32 -10.65
CA PHE A 392 15.21 13.34 -9.80
C PHE A 392 14.57 14.52 -10.54
N PRO A 393 15.27 15.24 -11.46
CA PRO A 393 14.67 16.38 -12.16
C PRO A 393 13.48 15.99 -13.03
N CYS A 394 13.54 14.80 -13.67
CA CYS A 394 12.44 14.29 -14.48
C CYS A 394 11.19 14.05 -13.63
N ILE A 395 11.36 13.37 -12.48
CA ILE A 395 10.26 13.08 -11.55
C ILE A 395 9.62 14.37 -11.05
N MET A 396 10.44 15.34 -10.61
CA MET A 396 9.94 16.63 -10.12
C MET A 396 9.17 17.40 -11.21
N ALA A 397 9.68 17.42 -12.45
CA ALA A 397 9.00 18.09 -13.56
C ALA A 397 7.64 17.43 -13.86
N PHE A 398 7.57 16.11 -13.92
CA PHE A 398 6.30 15.38 -14.13
C PHE A 398 5.33 15.58 -12.97
N SER A 399 5.80 15.63 -11.73
CA SER A 399 4.96 15.90 -10.56
C SER A 399 4.34 17.30 -10.62
N CYS A 400 5.13 18.32 -10.96
CA CYS A 400 4.63 19.69 -11.11
C CYS A 400 3.59 19.82 -12.24
N ILE A 401 3.87 19.21 -13.40
CA ILE A 401 2.93 19.17 -14.52
C ILE A 401 1.65 18.46 -14.13
N GLY A 402 1.77 17.31 -13.47
CA GLY A 402 0.64 16.53 -13.00
C GLY A 402 -0.25 17.30 -12.04
N ILE A 403 0.30 17.91 -11.00
CA ILE A 403 -0.44 18.70 -10.02
C ILE A 403 -1.16 19.87 -10.70
N TYR A 404 -0.46 20.61 -11.55
CA TYR A 404 -1.06 21.72 -12.29
C TYR A 404 -2.24 21.29 -13.16
N SER A 405 -2.14 20.08 -13.76
CA SER A 405 -3.17 19.56 -14.68
C SER A 405 -4.49 19.19 -13.98
N VAL A 406 -4.51 19.01 -12.65
CA VAL A 406 -5.73 18.66 -11.91
C VAL A 406 -6.67 19.85 -11.79
N ASN A 407 -6.16 20.98 -11.28
CA ASN A 407 -6.99 22.15 -10.95
C ASN A 407 -6.54 23.44 -11.68
N ASN A 408 -5.53 23.36 -12.54
CA ASN A 408 -4.91 24.51 -13.23
C ASN A 408 -4.46 25.62 -12.25
N SER A 409 -4.03 25.23 -11.05
CA SER A 409 -3.66 26.13 -9.96
C SER A 409 -2.17 26.09 -9.67
N SER A 410 -1.51 27.24 -9.82
CA SER A 410 -0.10 27.40 -9.40
C SER A 410 0.05 27.38 -7.88
N PHE A 411 -0.98 27.76 -7.12
CA PHE A 411 -0.99 27.70 -5.66
C PHE A 411 -0.73 26.28 -5.17
N GLU A 412 -1.31 25.27 -5.81
CA GLU A 412 -1.12 23.85 -5.46
C GLU A 412 0.33 23.38 -5.65
N ILE A 413 1.05 23.93 -6.64
CA ILE A 413 2.48 23.62 -6.82
C ILE A 413 3.30 24.18 -5.65
N TYR A 414 3.04 25.44 -5.26
CA TYR A 414 3.72 26.03 -4.10
C TYR A 414 3.38 25.28 -2.80
N LEU A 415 2.12 24.93 -2.62
CA LEU A 415 1.68 24.16 -1.45
C LEU A 415 2.34 22.77 -1.41
N THR A 416 2.48 22.11 -2.55
CA THR A 416 3.20 20.83 -2.66
C THR A 416 4.68 20.99 -2.28
N ALA A 417 5.34 22.05 -2.73
CA ALA A 417 6.72 22.31 -2.36
C ALA A 417 6.87 22.55 -0.84
N ILE A 418 5.93 23.28 -0.23
CA ILE A 418 5.88 23.47 1.22
C ILE A 418 5.71 22.14 1.94
N PHE A 419 4.77 21.29 1.53
CA PHE A 419 4.59 19.97 2.11
C PHE A 419 5.80 19.06 1.87
N GLY A 420 6.53 19.24 0.76
CA GLY A 420 7.79 18.54 0.51
C GLY A 420 8.87 18.87 1.53
N VAL A 421 9.05 20.16 1.83
CA VAL A 421 10.00 20.60 2.87
C VAL A 421 9.56 20.13 4.25
N ILE A 422 8.26 20.24 4.57
CA ILE A 422 7.70 19.76 5.83
C ILE A 422 7.87 18.24 5.94
N GLY A 423 7.60 17.49 4.88
CA GLY A 423 7.80 16.04 4.80
C GLY A 423 9.24 15.63 5.09
N LEU A 424 10.21 16.35 4.51
CA LEU A 424 11.63 16.15 4.81
C LEU A 424 11.96 16.38 6.29
N VAL A 425 11.38 17.43 6.89
CA VAL A 425 11.54 17.71 8.33
C VAL A 425 10.96 16.57 9.16
N TRP A 426 9.75 16.10 8.83
CA TRP A 426 9.14 14.96 9.53
C TRP A 426 9.97 13.69 9.42
N LEU A 427 10.52 13.39 8.24
CA LEU A 427 11.42 12.25 8.05
C LEU A 427 12.66 12.35 8.96
N ARG A 428 13.27 13.54 9.07
CA ARG A 428 14.43 13.75 9.96
C ARG A 428 14.11 13.60 11.45
N PHE A 429 12.87 13.89 11.84
CA PHE A 429 12.40 13.67 13.21
C PHE A 429 11.78 12.28 13.41
N GLU A 430 11.92 11.39 12.43
CA GLU A 430 11.35 10.03 12.47
C GLU A 430 9.85 10.03 12.72
N CYS A 431 9.14 11.00 12.18
CA CYS A 431 7.69 11.08 12.23
C CYS A 431 7.10 10.31 11.05
N PRO A 432 6.36 9.20 11.26
CA PRO A 432 5.86 8.38 10.16
C PRO A 432 4.76 9.12 9.38
N PRO A 433 4.91 9.33 8.06
CA PRO A 433 3.94 10.11 7.29
C PRO A 433 2.68 9.30 6.90
N ALA A 434 2.71 7.98 6.96
CA ALA A 434 1.56 7.13 6.61
C ALA A 434 0.32 7.37 7.49
N PRO A 435 0.42 7.46 8.84
CA PRO A 435 -0.70 7.83 9.70
C PRO A 435 -1.29 9.21 9.41
N LEU A 436 -0.47 10.18 8.99
CA LEU A 436 -0.95 11.49 8.58
C LEU A 436 -1.87 11.40 7.36
N LEU A 437 -1.47 10.66 6.33
CA LEU A 437 -2.28 10.51 5.12
C LEU A 437 -3.60 9.79 5.42
N LEU A 438 -3.57 8.76 6.27
CA LEU A 438 -4.78 8.06 6.70
C LEU A 438 -5.71 8.99 7.48
N GLY A 439 -5.17 9.78 8.41
CA GLY A 439 -5.92 10.81 9.14
C GLY A 439 -6.53 11.84 8.19
N PHE A 440 -5.79 12.29 7.20
CA PHE A 440 -6.26 13.25 6.20
C PHE A 440 -7.45 12.73 5.39
N VAL A 441 -7.35 11.48 4.88
CA VAL A 441 -8.42 10.87 4.07
C VAL A 441 -9.64 10.51 4.90
N LEU A 442 -9.43 9.96 6.10
CA LEU A 442 -10.54 9.51 6.94
C LEU A 442 -11.16 10.65 7.79
N GLY A 443 -10.44 11.76 7.97
CA GLY A 443 -10.90 12.89 8.80
C GLY A 443 -12.27 13.42 8.42
N PRO A 444 -12.48 13.89 7.19
CA PRO A 444 -13.79 14.36 6.73
C PRO A 444 -14.90 13.33 6.85
N LEU A 445 -14.61 12.08 6.47
CA LEU A 445 -15.57 10.96 6.56
C LEU A 445 -15.93 10.63 8.01
N MET A 446 -14.95 10.65 8.90
CA MET A 446 -15.15 10.40 10.32
C MET A 446 -15.96 11.52 10.97
N GLU A 447 -15.67 12.79 10.65
CA GLU A 447 -16.44 13.93 11.12
C GLU A 447 -17.89 13.87 10.65
N GLU A 448 -18.12 13.59 9.37
CA GLU A 448 -19.47 13.46 8.79
C GLU A 448 -20.27 12.37 9.50
N ASN A 449 -19.68 11.20 9.69
CA ASN A 449 -20.36 10.08 10.35
C ASN A 449 -20.58 10.35 11.84
N LEU A 450 -19.64 11.01 12.53
CA LEU A 450 -19.83 11.42 13.93
C LEU A 450 -21.02 12.37 14.05
N ARG A 451 -21.07 13.43 13.25
CA ARG A 451 -22.15 14.40 13.26
C ARG A 451 -23.48 13.77 12.90
N ARG A 452 -23.52 12.93 11.86
CA ARG A 452 -24.73 12.23 11.44
C ARG A 452 -25.25 11.28 12.55
N ALA A 453 -24.33 10.54 13.21
CA ALA A 453 -24.70 9.67 14.34
C ALA A 453 -25.31 10.46 15.49
N LEU A 454 -24.69 11.60 15.87
CA LEU A 454 -25.18 12.46 16.94
C LEU A 454 -26.51 13.16 16.56
N LEU A 455 -26.70 13.57 15.32
CA LEU A 455 -27.97 14.13 14.85
C LEU A 455 -29.11 13.10 14.94
N ILE A 456 -28.88 11.87 14.50
CA ILE A 456 -29.88 10.80 14.56
C ILE A 456 -30.21 10.43 16.01
N SER A 457 -29.21 10.41 16.90
CA SER A 457 -29.38 10.10 18.33
C SER A 457 -29.82 11.32 19.16
N ARG A 458 -30.11 12.47 18.55
CA ARG A 458 -30.49 13.72 19.22
C ARG A 458 -29.44 14.21 20.23
N GLY A 459 -28.16 14.02 19.90
CA GLY A 459 -27.04 14.42 20.76
C GLY A 459 -26.60 13.37 21.79
N ASP A 460 -27.20 12.19 21.80
CA ASP A 460 -26.84 11.13 22.73
C ASP A 460 -25.59 10.37 22.24
N PRO A 461 -24.42 10.49 22.90
CA PRO A 461 -23.20 9.79 22.51
C PRO A 461 -23.23 8.29 22.88
N THR A 462 -24.19 7.83 23.67
CA THR A 462 -24.30 6.41 24.04
C THR A 462 -24.61 5.53 22.83
N VAL A 463 -25.06 6.12 21.71
CA VAL A 463 -25.32 5.43 20.44
C VAL A 463 -24.13 4.58 19.96
N PHE A 464 -22.89 5.01 20.22
CA PHE A 464 -21.69 4.26 19.85
C PHE A 464 -21.49 2.99 20.69
N PHE A 465 -22.10 2.91 21.86
CA PHE A 465 -22.00 1.79 22.80
C PHE A 465 -23.27 0.93 22.89
N THR A 466 -24.40 1.44 22.43
CA THR A 466 -25.69 0.71 22.45
C THR A 466 -25.90 -0.12 21.19
N ARG A 467 -25.27 0.23 20.07
CA ARG A 467 -25.36 -0.53 18.82
C ARG A 467 -24.31 -1.64 18.81
N PRO A 468 -24.69 -2.93 18.60
CA PRO A 468 -23.79 -4.06 18.82
C PRO A 468 -22.50 -4.03 17.96
N ILE A 469 -22.62 -3.67 16.69
CA ILE A 469 -21.47 -3.63 15.76
C ILE A 469 -20.54 -2.47 16.12
N SER A 470 -21.09 -1.29 16.39
CA SER A 470 -20.33 -0.13 16.84
C SER A 470 -19.61 -0.40 18.17
N LEU A 471 -20.30 -1.00 19.13
CA LEU A 471 -19.71 -1.44 20.41
C LEU A 471 -18.54 -2.41 20.19
N GLY A 472 -18.70 -3.37 19.29
CA GLY A 472 -17.64 -4.31 18.94
C GLY A 472 -16.37 -3.59 18.44
N PHE A 473 -16.50 -2.62 17.55
CA PHE A 473 -15.37 -1.81 17.06
C PHE A 473 -14.78 -0.92 18.17
N MET A 474 -15.60 -0.33 19.04
CA MET A 474 -15.10 0.47 20.15
C MET A 474 -14.31 -0.37 21.17
N ILE A 475 -14.80 -1.56 21.51
CA ILE A 475 -14.09 -2.51 22.38
C ILE A 475 -12.77 -2.93 21.74
N ALA A 476 -12.78 -3.28 20.44
CA ALA A 476 -11.57 -3.63 19.71
C ALA A 476 -10.54 -2.49 19.72
N THR A 477 -10.97 -1.25 19.53
CA THR A 477 -10.13 -0.06 19.61
C THR A 477 -9.46 0.08 20.98
N ILE A 478 -10.25 -0.05 22.04
CA ILE A 478 -9.74 0.03 23.43
C ILE A 478 -8.75 -1.10 23.71
N VAL A 479 -9.07 -2.33 23.28
CA VAL A 479 -8.17 -3.48 23.46
C VAL A 479 -6.85 -3.28 22.73
N ILE A 480 -6.87 -2.78 21.48
CA ILE A 480 -5.64 -2.48 20.70
C ILE A 480 -4.79 -1.46 21.46
N LEU A 481 -5.38 -0.37 21.94
CA LEU A 481 -4.67 0.63 22.72
C LEU A 481 -4.07 0.07 24.02
N LEU A 482 -4.85 -0.70 24.77
CA LEU A 482 -4.39 -1.29 26.04
C LEU A 482 -3.27 -2.30 25.85
N VAL A 483 -3.39 -3.18 24.84
CA VAL A 483 -2.37 -4.18 24.51
C VAL A 483 -1.05 -3.51 24.17
N MET A 484 -1.07 -2.40 23.41
CA MET A 484 0.13 -1.70 22.98
C MET A 484 0.78 -0.84 24.09
N LEU A 485 -0.01 -0.41 25.06
CA LEU A 485 0.52 0.29 26.25
C LEU A 485 1.19 -0.65 27.25
N MET A 486 1.05 -1.97 27.09
CA MET A 486 1.69 -2.95 27.97
C MET A 486 3.23 -2.89 27.87
N PRO A 487 3.98 -2.74 28.99
CA PRO A 487 5.43 -2.57 28.98
C PRO A 487 6.20 -3.70 28.29
N ALA A 488 5.68 -4.93 28.35
CA ALA A 488 6.28 -6.11 27.72
C ALA A 488 6.26 -6.05 26.18
N ILE A 489 5.21 -5.47 25.60
CA ILE A 489 5.04 -5.32 24.14
C ILE A 489 5.82 -4.10 23.66
N ARG A 490 5.82 -3.03 24.43
CA ARG A 490 6.61 -1.82 24.15
C ARG A 490 8.11 -2.13 24.06
N LYS A 491 8.69 -2.84 25.01
CA LYS A 491 10.10 -3.28 24.96
C LYS A 491 10.45 -4.17 23.77
N LYS A 492 9.50 -5.03 23.37
CA LYS A 492 9.70 -5.93 22.22
C LYS A 492 9.66 -5.20 20.89
N ARG A 493 8.89 -4.12 20.81
CA ARG A 493 8.79 -3.26 19.64
C ARG A 493 10.03 -2.38 19.49
N GLU A 494 10.49 -1.75 20.57
CA GLU A 494 11.74 -0.97 20.61
C GLU A 494 12.94 -1.83 20.13
N ALA A 495 13.00 -3.11 20.53
CA ALA A 495 14.03 -4.05 20.10
C ALA A 495 13.91 -4.54 18.62
N ILE A 496 12.83 -4.22 17.91
CA ILE A 496 12.63 -4.53 16.48
C ILE A 496 12.89 -3.29 15.62
N THR A 497 12.83 -2.09 16.23
CA THR A 497 13.05 -0.81 15.54
C THR A 497 14.49 -0.31 15.65
N ASP A 498 15.26 -0.80 16.62
CA ASP A 498 16.73 -0.67 16.74
C ASP A 498 17.44 -1.81 15.95
#